data_7c8264cec4adac7a4ba5f37daebf2f1b
#
_entry.id   7c8264cec4adac7a4ba5f37daebf2f1b
#
_cell.length_a   1.000
_cell.length_b   1.000
_cell.length_c   1.000
_cell.angle_alpha   90.00
_cell.angle_beta   90.00
_cell.angle_gamma   90.00
#
_symmetry.space_group_name_H-M   'P 1'
#
loop_
_entity.id
_entity.type
_entity.pdbx_description
1 polymer ?
#
loop_
_entity_poly.entity_id
_entity_poly.type
_entity_poly.pdbx_seq_one_letter_code
_entity_poly.pdbx_strand_id
1 'polypeptide(L)' 'MNELTFTYKNWKGEISERRIDVHSINIYYGEVEWHEGEQWLMEAIDLDKNDFRTFAIKDIIGEFSLDFIK' A
#
# COMPACT_ATOMS: atom_id res chain seq x y z
N MET A 1 -2.78 6.10 -16.79
CA MET A 1 -2.55 5.35 -15.54
C MET A 1 -2.92 6.24 -14.36
N ASN A 2 -3.63 5.69 -13.38
CA ASN A 2 -4.01 6.41 -12.17
C ASN A 2 -3.11 5.98 -11.03
N GLU A 3 -2.52 6.94 -10.36
CA GLU A 3 -1.62 6.69 -9.24
C GLU A 3 -2.28 7.10 -7.94
N LEU A 4 -2.10 6.27 -6.92
CA LEU A 4 -2.46 6.60 -5.55
C LEU A 4 -1.19 6.73 -4.74
N THR A 5 -1.03 7.86 -4.08
CA THR A 5 0.13 8.13 -3.23
C THR A 5 -0.31 8.20 -1.77
N PHE A 6 0.45 7.56 -0.89
CA PHE A 6 0.18 7.60 0.55
C PHE A 6 1.48 7.42 1.33
N THR A 7 1.46 7.83 2.60
CA THR A 7 2.58 7.64 3.52
C THR A 7 2.37 6.32 4.26
N TYR A 8 3.41 5.54 4.36
CA TYR A 8 3.34 4.20 4.95
C TYR A 8 4.47 3.98 5.95
N LYS A 9 4.13 3.34 7.06
CA LYS A 9 5.10 2.89 8.06
C LYS A 9 5.30 1.39 7.90
N ASN A 10 6.50 0.97 7.47
CA ASN A 10 6.75 -0.46 7.25
C ASN A 10 7.00 -1.20 8.58
N TRP A 11 7.20 -2.53 8.49
CA TRP A 11 7.40 -3.38 9.66
C TRP A 11 8.65 -3.02 10.48
N LYS A 12 9.63 -2.37 9.87
CA LYS A 12 10.83 -1.87 10.56
C LYS A 12 10.61 -0.52 11.24
N GLY A 13 9.43 0.07 11.09
CA GLY A 13 9.14 1.40 11.60
C GLY A 13 9.61 2.53 10.71
N GLU A 14 10.07 2.23 9.51
CA GLU A 14 10.50 3.23 8.55
C GLU A 14 9.29 3.84 7.83
N ILE A 15 9.26 5.15 7.75
CA ILE A 15 8.17 5.89 7.12
C ILE A 15 8.62 6.36 5.75
N SER A 16 7.83 6.07 4.74
CA SER A 16 8.11 6.47 3.37
C SER A 16 6.83 6.73 2.60
N GLU A 17 6.98 7.44 1.49
CA GLU A 17 5.88 7.68 0.58
C GLU A 17 5.81 6.54 -0.44
N ARG A 18 4.60 6.06 -0.72
CA ARG A 18 4.36 4.97 -1.66
C ARG A 18 3.47 5.45 -2.79
N ARG A 19 3.76 4.99 -4.00
CA ARG A 19 2.96 5.24 -5.19
C ARG A 19 2.53 3.90 -5.75
N ILE A 20 1.22 3.72 -5.89
CA ILE A 20 0.67 2.46 -6.39
C ILE A 20 -0.27 2.69 -7.57
N ASP A 21 -0.44 1.64 -8.36
CA ASP A 21 -1.42 1.63 -9.45
C ASP A 21 -2.81 1.35 -8.87
N VAL A 22 -3.71 2.31 -8.98
CA VAL A 22 -5.08 2.19 -8.45
C VAL A 22 -5.81 0.96 -8.99
N HIS A 23 -5.58 0.61 -10.25
CA HIS A 23 -6.27 -0.50 -10.89
C HIS A 23 -5.77 -1.86 -10.43
N SER A 24 -4.65 -1.90 -9.72
CA SER A 24 -4.08 -3.15 -9.21
C SER A 24 -4.50 -3.46 -7.78
N ILE A 25 -5.25 -2.57 -7.12
CA ILE A 25 -5.59 -2.70 -5.72
C ILE A 25 -6.51 -3.89 -5.44
N ASN A 26 -6.11 -4.70 -4.47
CA ASN A 26 -6.93 -5.77 -3.91
C ASN A 26 -6.89 -5.67 -2.39
N ILE A 27 -8.04 -5.46 -1.77
CA ILE A 27 -8.15 -5.33 -0.31
C ILE A 27 -8.77 -6.61 0.24
N TYR A 28 -8.11 -7.19 1.23
CA TYR A 28 -8.59 -8.42 1.85
C TYR A 28 -8.22 -8.48 3.33
N TYR A 29 -8.89 -9.34 4.06
CA TYR A 29 -8.61 -9.59 5.47
C TYR A 29 -7.86 -10.91 5.57
N GLY A 30 -6.70 -10.88 6.21
CA GLY A 30 -5.90 -12.08 6.31
C GLY A 30 -4.60 -11.86 7.07
N GLU A 31 -3.69 -12.80 6.90
CA GLU A 31 -2.41 -12.81 7.58
C GLU A 31 -1.28 -12.84 6.55
N VAL A 32 -0.23 -12.07 6.82
CA VAL A 32 1.00 -12.09 6.01
C VAL A 32 2.20 -12.29 6.92
N GLU A 33 3.29 -12.76 6.33
CA GLU A 33 4.49 -13.18 7.05
C GLU A 33 5.11 -12.09 7.94
N TRP A 34 5.07 -10.83 7.49
CA TRP A 34 5.73 -9.72 8.18
C TRP A 34 4.85 -8.97 9.19
N HIS A 35 3.59 -9.36 9.33
CA HIS A 35 2.64 -8.70 10.22
C HIS A 35 2.04 -9.71 11.17
N GLU A 36 1.89 -9.33 12.43
CA GLU A 36 1.27 -10.20 13.42
C GLU A 36 -0.24 -10.27 13.23
N GLY A 37 -0.77 -11.49 13.23
CA GLY A 37 -2.19 -11.74 13.26
C GLY A 37 -2.93 -11.37 11.99
N GLU A 38 -4.23 -11.58 12.03
CA GLU A 38 -5.12 -11.25 10.94
C GLU A 38 -5.48 -9.77 10.96
N GLN A 39 -5.49 -9.15 9.79
CA GLN A 39 -5.78 -7.74 9.65
C GLN A 39 -6.19 -7.40 8.22
N TRP A 40 -6.68 -6.20 8.04
CA TRP A 40 -6.98 -5.70 6.70
C TRP A 40 -5.69 -5.34 5.97
N LEU A 41 -5.59 -5.88 4.75
CA LEU A 41 -4.42 -5.74 3.90
C LEU A 41 -4.81 -5.17 2.55
N MET A 42 -3.87 -4.46 1.95
CA MET A 42 -4.02 -3.94 0.59
C MET A 42 -2.83 -4.42 -0.23
N GLU A 43 -3.11 -5.20 -1.27
CA GLU A 43 -2.10 -5.59 -2.25
C GLU A 43 -2.22 -4.69 -3.46
N ALA A 44 -1.11 -4.21 -3.97
CA ALA A 44 -1.09 -3.35 -5.15
C ALA A 44 0.30 -3.33 -5.78
N ILE A 45 0.35 -2.93 -7.04
CA ILE A 45 1.63 -2.72 -7.71
C ILE A 45 2.23 -1.42 -7.20
N ASP A 46 3.41 -1.53 -6.59
CA ASP A 46 4.24 -0.41 -6.19
C ASP A 46 4.97 0.09 -7.44
N LEU A 47 4.65 1.29 -7.88
CA LEU A 47 5.19 1.83 -9.13
C LEU A 47 6.69 2.10 -9.07
N ASP A 48 7.22 2.38 -7.88
CA ASP A 48 8.65 2.61 -7.70
C ASP A 48 9.45 1.31 -7.73
N LYS A 49 8.82 0.22 -7.31
CA LYS A 49 9.44 -1.12 -7.31
C LYS A 49 9.07 -1.94 -8.54
N ASN A 50 8.03 -1.52 -9.25
CA ASN A 50 7.47 -2.25 -10.38
C ASN A 50 7.12 -3.70 -10.03
N ASP A 51 6.54 -3.90 -8.86
CA ASP A 51 6.19 -5.21 -8.32
C ASP A 51 5.04 -5.09 -7.33
N PHE A 52 4.34 -6.19 -7.10
CA PHE A 52 3.29 -6.24 -6.09
C PHE A 52 3.86 -6.13 -4.69
N ARG A 53 3.17 -5.36 -3.86
CA ARG A 53 3.48 -5.21 -2.43
C ARG A 53 2.21 -5.34 -1.63
N THR A 54 2.34 -5.83 -0.41
CA THR A 54 1.22 -5.93 0.53
C THR A 54 1.41 -4.91 1.64
N PHE A 55 0.40 -4.09 1.85
CA PHE A 55 0.41 -3.03 2.85
C PHE A 55 -0.64 -3.33 3.91
N ALA A 56 -0.27 -3.18 5.18
CA ALA A 56 -1.24 -3.24 6.28
C ALA A 56 -1.98 -1.90 6.33
N ILE A 57 -3.29 -1.94 6.23
CA ILE A 57 -4.09 -0.70 6.16
C ILE A 57 -3.90 0.15 7.41
N LYS A 58 -3.75 -0.48 8.57
CA LYS A 58 -3.51 0.24 9.84
C LYS A 58 -2.23 1.08 9.85
N ASP A 59 -1.27 0.77 8.99
CA ASP A 59 0.03 1.45 8.93
C ASP A 59 0.11 2.53 7.85
N ILE A 60 -1.00 2.80 7.20
CA ILE A 60 -1.13 3.92 6.28
C ILE A 60 -1.39 5.17 7.11
N ILE A 61 -0.54 6.18 6.90
CA ILE A 61 -0.55 7.41 7.69
C ILE A 61 -1.10 8.56 6.85
N GLY A 62 -2.11 9.27 7.39
CA GLY A 62 -2.64 10.46 6.74
C GLY A 62 -3.57 10.16 5.57
N GLU A 63 -3.59 11.07 4.63
CA GLU A 63 -4.52 11.03 3.50
C GLU A 63 -3.90 10.42 2.25
N PHE A 64 -4.78 9.87 1.41
CA PHE A 64 -4.40 9.45 0.06
C PHE A 64 -4.42 10.65 -0.88
N SER A 65 -3.47 10.66 -1.82
CA SER A 65 -3.47 11.61 -2.93
C SER A 65 -3.64 10.82 -4.22
N LEU A 66 -4.69 11.13 -4.96
CA LEU A 66 -5.03 10.42 -6.20
C LEU A 66 -4.74 11.29 -7.40
N ASP A 67 -3.85 10.83 -8.26
CA ASP A 67 -3.48 11.50 -9.49
C ASP A 67 -4.01 10.74 -10.71
N PHE A 68 -4.79 11.43 -11.54
CA PHE A 68 -5.30 10.87 -12.79
C PHE A 68 -4.41 11.33 -13.93
N ILE A 69 -3.77 10.36 -14.57
CA ILE A 69 -2.93 10.60 -15.74
C ILE A 69 -3.74 10.19 -16.97
N LYS A 70 -4.04 11.16 -17.78
CA LYS A 70 -4.80 10.95 -19.03
C LYS A 70 -3.88 10.55 -20.17
#